data_7efcaf3f53469273661668a041ac512a
#
_entry.id   7efcaf3f53469273661668a041ac512a
#
_cell.length_a   1.000
_cell.length_b   1.000
_cell.length_c   1.000
_cell.angle_alpha   90.00
_cell.angle_beta   90.00
_cell.angle_gamma   90.00
#
_symmetry.space_group_name_H-M   'P 1'
#
loop_
_entity.id
_entity.type
_entity.pdbx_description
1 polymer ?
#
loop_
_entity_poly.entity_id
_entity_poly.type
_entity_poly.pdbx_seq_one_letter_code
_entity_poly.pdbx_strand_id
1 'polypeptide(L)'
;MNIEKLFPETKDFIWGGNKLRAYGKTSDKSCIAESWELSFHPAGPSRLADGRTLAETATKADWGKNAAKFPFFPVLIKFIDSADNLSVQVHPSDGYALKNEGQFGKTEMWYIVEAEEGAGIYLGFRRDVTAEEFGRSIEDGSVLSLLNFFPVKKGEHYFIASGTVHAIGKGCVIAEIQQNSNLTYRVYDYGRKDASGKGRELHVEKAKKVADLKRFVNEPFEEAADGGVCIGRCEYFTVTKYAVAGKKALFAGEDSFNAVTFVSGSGAIAGAAANKGDTFFVPAGYGKYEIAGDAEILVTRV
;
A
#
# COMPACT_ATOMS: atom_id res chain seq x y z
N MET A 1 -24.73 0.70 -5.54
CA MET A 1 -24.04 1.64 -4.60
C MET A 1 -23.71 2.93 -5.34
N ASN A 2 -23.62 4.10 -4.65
CA ASN A 2 -23.11 5.35 -5.23
C ASN A 2 -21.59 5.44 -5.12
N ILE A 3 -20.99 6.52 -5.67
CA ILE A 3 -19.61 6.89 -5.35
C ILE A 3 -19.55 7.30 -3.90
N GLU A 4 -18.66 6.68 -3.12
CA GLU A 4 -18.55 6.93 -1.69
C GLU A 4 -17.15 7.44 -1.34
N LYS A 5 -17.07 8.55 -0.61
CA LYS A 5 -15.83 8.97 0.05
C LYS A 5 -15.54 8.06 1.22
N LEU A 6 -14.31 7.58 1.32
CA LEU A 6 -13.88 6.67 2.38
C LEU A 6 -13.23 7.44 3.54
N PHE A 7 -13.57 7.02 4.74
CA PHE A 7 -12.98 7.51 5.99
C PHE A 7 -12.11 6.40 6.56
N PRO A 8 -10.79 6.60 6.58
CA PRO A 8 -9.84 5.55 6.90
C PRO A 8 -9.74 5.28 8.39
N GLU A 9 -9.36 4.05 8.73
CA GLU A 9 -8.79 3.72 10.04
C GLU A 9 -7.33 4.16 10.11
N THR A 10 -6.89 4.74 11.23
CA THR A 10 -5.52 5.22 11.44
C THR A 10 -4.75 4.37 12.44
N LYS A 11 -3.43 4.22 12.22
CA LYS A 11 -2.51 3.45 13.07
C LYS A 11 -1.36 4.31 13.57
N ASP A 12 -0.92 4.07 14.79
CA ASP A 12 0.09 4.85 15.52
C ASP A 12 1.35 4.03 15.83
N PHE A 13 1.97 3.48 14.80
CA PHE A 13 3.20 2.72 14.99
C PHE A 13 4.39 3.60 15.41
N ILE A 14 5.36 2.98 16.09
CA ILE A 14 6.50 3.67 16.73
C ILE A 14 7.42 4.44 15.75
N TRP A 15 7.35 4.14 14.47
CA TRP A 15 8.10 4.79 13.39
C TRP A 15 7.29 5.90 12.69
N GLY A 16 6.02 6.07 13.09
CA GLY A 16 5.09 6.97 12.43
C GLY A 16 5.35 8.44 12.67
N GLY A 17 4.92 9.25 11.70
CA GLY A 17 4.96 10.70 11.74
C GLY A 17 3.60 11.36 11.89
N ASN A 18 3.55 12.64 11.53
CA ASN A 18 2.33 13.44 11.59
C ASN A 18 2.01 14.16 10.25
N LYS A 19 2.72 13.82 9.17
CA LYS A 19 2.48 14.44 7.85
C LYS A 19 1.08 14.12 7.32
N LEU A 20 0.54 12.94 7.66
CA LEU A 20 -0.80 12.54 7.22
C LEU A 20 -1.92 13.44 7.79
N ARG A 21 -1.67 14.24 8.84
CA ARG A 21 -2.61 15.27 9.29
C ARG A 21 -2.83 16.34 8.23
N ALA A 22 -1.80 16.69 7.46
CA ALA A 22 -1.92 17.61 6.33
C ALA A 22 -2.68 17.00 5.13
N TYR A 23 -2.94 15.70 5.16
CA TYR A 23 -3.80 14.97 4.21
C TYR A 23 -5.25 14.84 4.70
N GLY A 24 -5.63 15.63 5.71
CA GLY A 24 -6.97 15.59 6.29
C GLY A 24 -7.23 14.40 7.22
N LYS A 25 -6.17 13.62 7.58
CA LYS A 25 -6.35 12.49 8.49
C LYS A 25 -6.40 12.97 9.93
N THR A 26 -7.32 12.41 10.70
CA THR A 26 -7.52 12.75 12.11
C THR A 26 -7.29 11.52 12.99
N SER A 27 -6.71 11.76 14.16
CA SER A 27 -6.52 10.74 15.19
C SER A 27 -6.31 11.45 16.53
N ASP A 28 -6.78 10.85 17.61
CA ASP A 28 -6.51 11.23 19.01
C ASP A 28 -5.12 10.76 19.49
N LYS A 29 -4.45 9.92 18.68
CA LYS A 29 -3.14 9.37 18.98
C LYS A 29 -2.02 10.38 18.67
N SER A 30 -0.82 10.14 19.23
CA SER A 30 0.35 11.01 19.11
C SER A 30 0.89 11.14 17.69
N CYS A 31 0.73 10.09 16.87
CA CYS A 31 1.13 10.07 15.47
C CYS A 31 0.10 9.35 14.60
N ILE A 32 0.21 9.54 13.28
CA ILE A 32 -0.54 8.79 12.28
C ILE A 32 0.48 8.14 11.35
N ALA A 33 0.91 6.93 11.70
CA ALA A 33 1.88 6.16 10.96
C ALA A 33 1.30 5.61 9.64
N GLU A 34 0.09 5.09 9.72
CA GLU A 34 -0.66 4.59 8.56
C GLU A 34 -2.10 5.09 8.59
N SER A 35 -2.66 5.26 7.40
CA SER A 35 -4.08 5.57 7.16
C SER A 35 -4.60 4.57 6.12
N TRP A 36 -5.54 3.68 6.52
CA TRP A 36 -6.04 2.59 5.68
C TRP A 36 -7.24 3.06 4.87
N GLU A 37 -6.94 3.53 3.67
CA GLU A 37 -7.86 4.28 2.80
C GLU A 37 -8.98 3.42 2.22
N LEU A 38 -8.62 2.32 1.54
CA LEU A 38 -9.55 1.30 1.09
C LEU A 38 -9.25 0.03 1.84
N SER A 39 -10.11 -0.35 2.77
CA SER A 39 -9.89 -1.52 3.61
C SER A 39 -11.18 -2.25 3.92
N PHE A 40 -11.19 -3.55 3.60
CA PHE A 40 -12.16 -4.53 4.07
C PHE A 40 -11.59 -5.38 5.20
N HIS A 41 -10.34 -5.08 5.61
CA HIS A 41 -9.65 -5.87 6.61
C HIS A 41 -10.24 -5.62 8.01
N PRO A 42 -10.54 -6.67 8.81
CA PRO A 42 -11.22 -6.52 10.11
C PRO A 42 -10.41 -5.73 11.14
N ALA A 43 -9.07 -5.68 10.99
CA ALA A 43 -8.20 -4.89 11.87
C ALA A 43 -8.29 -3.36 11.64
N GLY A 44 -8.96 -2.92 10.57
CA GLY A 44 -9.10 -1.49 10.26
C GLY A 44 -9.96 -1.26 9.01
N PRO A 45 -11.28 -1.49 9.08
CA PRO A 45 -12.15 -1.30 7.92
C PRO A 45 -12.36 0.19 7.65
N SER A 46 -12.38 0.57 6.36
CA SER A 46 -12.80 1.92 5.96
C SER A 46 -14.28 2.13 6.23
N ARG A 47 -14.64 3.37 6.61
CA ARG A 47 -16.02 3.77 6.89
C ARG A 47 -16.56 4.72 5.83
N LEU A 48 -17.88 4.76 5.75
CA LEU A 48 -18.65 5.72 4.98
C LEU A 48 -19.03 6.92 5.87
N ALA A 49 -19.60 7.97 5.28
CA ALA A 49 -20.01 9.18 5.98
C ALA A 49 -21.07 8.92 7.08
N ASP A 50 -21.87 7.88 6.94
CA ASP A 50 -22.87 7.47 7.93
C ASP A 50 -22.31 6.59 9.07
N GLY A 51 -21.00 6.32 9.07
CA GLY A 51 -20.29 5.54 10.06
C GLY A 51 -20.27 4.04 9.83
N ARG A 52 -21.08 3.49 8.91
CA ARG A 52 -21.01 2.07 8.52
C ARG A 52 -19.68 1.79 7.82
N THR A 53 -19.19 0.58 7.95
CA THR A 53 -18.00 0.17 7.21
C THR A 53 -18.32 -0.12 5.74
N LEU A 54 -17.32 0.05 4.86
CA LEU A 54 -17.47 -0.34 3.47
C LEU A 54 -17.75 -1.85 3.34
N ALA A 55 -17.21 -2.67 4.25
CA ALA A 55 -17.42 -4.12 4.28
C ALA A 55 -18.87 -4.51 4.63
N GLU A 56 -19.61 -3.68 5.38
CA GLU A 56 -21.04 -3.90 5.70
C GLU A 56 -21.96 -3.48 4.55
N THR A 57 -21.51 -2.59 3.66
CA THR A 57 -22.35 -1.95 2.66
C THR A 57 -22.10 -2.42 1.24
N ALA A 58 -20.83 -2.65 0.86
CA ALA A 58 -20.48 -3.08 -0.48
C ALA A 58 -20.62 -4.60 -0.64
N THR A 59 -21.28 -5.00 -1.70
CA THR A 59 -21.50 -6.41 -2.06
C THR A 59 -20.47 -6.88 -3.10
N LYS A 60 -20.43 -8.18 -3.38
CA LYS A 60 -19.60 -8.71 -4.47
C LYS A 60 -19.96 -8.13 -5.84
N ALA A 61 -21.20 -7.70 -6.04
CA ALA A 61 -21.60 -7.00 -7.26
C ALA A 61 -20.93 -5.63 -7.37
N ASP A 62 -20.80 -4.90 -6.25
CA ASP A 62 -20.09 -3.62 -6.21
C ASP A 62 -18.58 -3.77 -6.40
N TRP A 63 -18.00 -4.94 -6.08
CA TRP A 63 -16.58 -5.23 -6.31
C TRP A 63 -16.28 -5.45 -7.80
N GLY A 64 -17.25 -5.95 -8.56
CA GLY A 64 -17.11 -6.35 -9.96
C GLY A 64 -16.62 -7.80 -10.13
N LYS A 65 -16.78 -8.32 -11.36
CA LYS A 65 -16.53 -9.74 -11.69
C LYS A 65 -15.12 -10.20 -11.34
N ASN A 66 -14.12 -9.34 -11.57
CA ASN A 66 -12.72 -9.69 -11.32
C ASN A 66 -12.38 -9.82 -9.84
N ALA A 67 -12.91 -8.94 -9.00
CA ALA A 67 -12.68 -9.01 -7.55
C ALA A 67 -13.58 -10.06 -6.87
N ALA A 68 -14.80 -10.27 -7.38
CA ALA A 68 -15.77 -11.21 -6.81
C ALA A 68 -15.32 -12.69 -6.87
N LYS A 69 -14.36 -13.04 -7.74
CA LYS A 69 -13.75 -14.38 -7.81
C LYS A 69 -12.91 -14.75 -6.58
N PHE A 70 -12.41 -13.75 -5.85
CA PHE A 70 -11.62 -13.99 -4.65
C PHE A 70 -12.50 -14.33 -3.44
N PRO A 71 -11.99 -15.12 -2.47
CA PRO A 71 -12.73 -15.47 -1.26
C PRO A 71 -13.07 -14.26 -0.40
N PHE A 72 -12.19 -13.24 -0.37
CA PHE A 72 -12.40 -11.95 0.31
C PHE A 72 -12.03 -10.81 -0.65
N PHE A 73 -12.38 -9.57 -0.28
CA PHE A 73 -11.98 -8.40 -1.06
C PHE A 73 -10.45 -8.34 -1.19
N PRO A 74 -9.89 -8.27 -2.42
CA PRO A 74 -8.47 -8.57 -2.62
C PRO A 74 -7.50 -7.42 -2.33
N VAL A 75 -7.96 -6.17 -2.23
CA VAL A 75 -7.11 -4.97 -2.20
C VAL A 75 -7.19 -4.24 -0.86
N LEU A 76 -6.06 -3.75 -0.38
CA LEU A 76 -5.93 -2.77 0.70
C LEU A 76 -5.06 -1.61 0.21
N ILE A 77 -5.53 -0.37 0.41
CA ILE A 77 -4.79 0.85 0.07
C ILE A 77 -4.50 1.62 1.35
N LYS A 78 -3.27 2.12 1.48
CA LYS A 78 -2.83 2.90 2.63
C LYS A 78 -2.05 4.13 2.21
N PHE A 79 -2.05 5.15 3.08
CA PHE A 79 -0.92 6.08 3.18
C PHE A 79 -0.05 5.69 4.37
N ILE A 80 1.26 5.81 4.18
CA ILE A 80 2.30 5.53 5.19
C ILE A 80 3.16 6.77 5.33
N ASP A 81 3.35 7.25 6.57
CA ASP A 81 4.27 8.34 6.92
C ASP A 81 5.41 7.80 7.76
N SER A 82 6.59 7.64 7.17
CA SER A 82 7.78 7.12 7.81
C SER A 82 8.64 8.23 8.42
N ALA A 83 8.34 8.67 9.65
CA ALA A 83 9.20 9.58 10.39
C ALA A 83 10.49 8.91 10.89
N ASP A 84 10.50 7.58 10.95
CA ASP A 84 11.69 6.74 11.17
C ASP A 84 11.61 5.51 10.26
N ASN A 85 12.72 4.77 10.13
CA ASN A 85 12.78 3.57 9.30
C ASN A 85 11.73 2.52 9.73
N LEU A 86 10.98 1.96 8.81
CA LEU A 86 10.19 0.78 9.07
C LEU A 86 11.11 -0.44 9.28
N SER A 87 10.62 -1.46 9.97
CA SER A 87 11.37 -2.72 10.09
C SER A 87 11.66 -3.32 8.72
N VAL A 88 12.82 -3.95 8.57
CA VAL A 88 13.07 -4.84 7.43
C VAL A 88 12.15 -6.04 7.55
N GLN A 89 11.45 -6.37 6.48
CA GLN A 89 10.40 -7.37 6.47
C GLN A 89 10.30 -8.09 5.14
N VAL A 90 9.58 -9.20 5.14
CA VAL A 90 9.21 -9.95 3.95
C VAL A 90 7.78 -10.47 4.10
N HIS A 91 7.07 -10.55 3.00
CA HIS A 91 5.70 -11.04 2.94
C HIS A 91 5.63 -12.37 2.17
N PRO A 92 4.83 -13.34 2.65
CA PRO A 92 4.64 -14.60 1.94
C PRO A 92 3.77 -14.45 0.70
N SER A 93 3.85 -15.40 -0.22
CA SER A 93 2.89 -15.60 -1.30
C SER A 93 1.58 -16.21 -0.76
N ASP A 94 0.50 -16.16 -1.57
CA ASP A 94 -0.79 -16.79 -1.23
C ASP A 94 -0.65 -18.30 -0.96
N GLY A 95 0.17 -18.99 -1.73
CA GLY A 95 0.37 -20.43 -1.56
C GLY A 95 0.89 -20.80 -0.17
N TYR A 96 1.70 -19.93 0.44
CA TYR A 96 2.16 -20.10 1.82
C TYR A 96 1.16 -19.53 2.82
N ALA A 97 0.69 -18.31 2.62
CA ALA A 97 -0.10 -17.55 3.58
C ALA A 97 -1.49 -18.16 3.83
N LEU A 98 -2.22 -18.54 2.78
CA LEU A 98 -3.53 -19.17 2.90
C LEU A 98 -3.45 -20.49 3.68
N LYS A 99 -2.40 -21.27 3.46
CA LYS A 99 -2.19 -22.57 4.13
C LYS A 99 -1.78 -22.43 5.59
N ASN A 100 -0.91 -21.47 5.91
CA ASN A 100 -0.24 -21.40 7.22
C ASN A 100 -0.82 -20.32 8.13
N GLU A 101 -1.45 -19.27 7.56
CA GLU A 101 -1.90 -18.09 8.30
C GLU A 101 -3.40 -17.80 8.08
N GLY A 102 -4.07 -18.48 7.13
CA GLY A 102 -5.50 -18.27 6.81
C GLY A 102 -5.81 -16.91 6.21
N GLN A 103 -4.82 -16.22 5.63
CA GLN A 103 -4.93 -14.91 5.01
C GLN A 103 -4.29 -14.92 3.62
N PHE A 104 -4.52 -13.88 2.84
CA PHE A 104 -3.73 -13.64 1.63
C PHE A 104 -2.25 -13.45 1.95
N GLY A 105 -1.41 -13.75 0.98
CA GLY A 105 -0.05 -13.23 0.88
C GLY A 105 -0.07 -11.69 0.75
N LYS A 106 1.09 -11.10 0.51
CA LYS A 106 1.17 -9.65 0.38
C LYS A 106 2.14 -9.27 -0.73
N THR A 107 1.60 -9.18 -1.95
CA THR A 107 2.21 -8.45 -3.06
C THR A 107 1.71 -7.02 -2.98
N GLU A 108 2.61 -6.05 -3.21
CA GLU A 108 2.32 -4.64 -3.05
C GLU A 108 3.03 -3.79 -4.08
N MET A 109 2.60 -2.55 -4.22
CA MET A 109 3.34 -1.50 -4.90
C MET A 109 3.31 -0.23 -4.08
N TRP A 110 4.36 0.57 -4.20
CA TRP A 110 4.51 1.86 -3.55
C TRP A 110 4.57 2.97 -4.59
N TYR A 111 3.80 4.03 -4.33
CA TYR A 111 3.93 5.30 -5.01
C TYR A 111 4.46 6.33 -4.03
N ILE A 112 5.58 6.98 -4.36
CA ILE A 112 6.23 7.97 -3.49
C ILE A 112 5.50 9.30 -3.61
N VAL A 113 4.69 9.62 -2.59
CA VAL A 113 3.91 10.88 -2.54
C VAL A 113 4.77 12.04 -2.10
N GLU A 114 5.66 11.81 -1.11
CA GLU A 114 6.67 12.76 -0.67
C GLU A 114 7.94 12.02 -0.27
N ALA A 115 9.09 12.68 -0.47
CA ALA A 115 10.39 12.21 -0.01
C ALA A 115 11.19 13.40 0.52
N GLU A 116 11.76 13.27 1.72
CA GLU A 116 12.72 14.21 2.28
C GLU A 116 14.10 14.00 1.61
N GLU A 117 15.00 14.96 1.79
CA GLU A 117 16.38 14.80 1.34
C GLU A 117 17.03 13.58 2.01
N GLY A 118 17.63 12.70 1.22
CA GLY A 118 18.24 11.46 1.68
C GLY A 118 17.26 10.32 1.97
N ALA A 119 15.95 10.53 1.78
CA ALA A 119 14.97 9.45 1.91
C ALA A 119 15.21 8.35 0.87
N GLY A 120 14.92 7.11 1.24
CA GLY A 120 15.11 5.96 0.36
C GLY A 120 14.42 4.72 0.90
N ILE A 121 14.50 3.65 0.11
CA ILE A 121 13.92 2.35 0.43
C ILE A 121 14.98 1.26 0.34
N TYR A 122 14.85 0.23 1.15
CA TYR A 122 15.59 -1.01 0.98
C TYR A 122 14.71 -1.98 0.19
N LEU A 123 15.23 -2.56 -0.91
CA LEU A 123 14.42 -3.40 -1.79
C LEU A 123 15.26 -4.52 -2.42
N GLY A 124 15.01 -5.74 -1.95
CA GLY A 124 15.64 -6.97 -2.41
C GLY A 124 17.15 -7.06 -2.20
N PHE A 125 17.68 -8.24 -2.42
CA PHE A 125 19.12 -8.50 -2.25
C PHE A 125 19.94 -7.94 -3.40
N ARG A 126 21.13 -7.40 -3.09
CA ARG A 126 22.09 -6.87 -4.10
C ARG A 126 22.82 -7.97 -4.89
N ARG A 127 22.79 -9.20 -4.41
CA ARG A 127 23.31 -10.41 -5.02
C ARG A 127 22.52 -11.63 -4.54
N ASP A 128 22.75 -12.79 -5.14
CA ASP A 128 22.24 -14.03 -4.58
C ASP A 128 22.81 -14.26 -3.18
N VAL A 129 21.98 -14.69 -2.25
CA VAL A 129 22.35 -15.06 -0.87
C VAL A 129 21.87 -16.46 -0.55
N THR A 130 22.52 -17.14 0.41
CA THR A 130 22.02 -18.42 0.92
C THR A 130 21.09 -18.22 2.10
N ALA A 131 20.26 -19.22 2.43
CA ALA A 131 19.39 -19.17 3.60
C ALA A 131 20.18 -19.06 4.91
N GLU A 132 21.37 -19.70 4.98
CA GLU A 132 22.27 -19.63 6.14
C GLU A 132 22.88 -18.22 6.27
N GLU A 133 23.29 -17.60 5.17
CA GLU A 133 23.82 -16.24 5.15
C GLU A 133 22.74 -15.25 5.57
N PHE A 134 21.53 -15.37 5.02
CA PHE A 134 20.41 -14.53 5.39
C PHE A 134 20.06 -14.69 6.89
N GLY A 135 19.98 -15.94 7.37
CA GLY A 135 19.72 -16.20 8.79
C GLY A 135 20.77 -15.55 9.71
N ARG A 136 22.07 -15.73 9.42
CA ARG A 136 23.14 -15.10 10.19
C ARG A 136 23.05 -13.57 10.19
N SER A 137 22.77 -12.98 9.03
CA SER A 137 22.66 -11.51 8.92
C SER A 137 21.49 -10.92 9.72
N ILE A 138 20.45 -11.70 9.98
CA ILE A 138 19.36 -11.31 10.88
C ILE A 138 19.83 -11.37 12.34
N GLU A 139 20.52 -12.46 12.71
CA GLU A 139 21.00 -12.69 14.08
C GLU A 139 22.04 -11.65 14.52
N ASP A 140 22.97 -11.29 13.64
CA ASP A 140 24.04 -10.31 13.92
C ASP A 140 23.66 -8.87 13.57
N GLY A 141 22.45 -8.63 12.99
CA GLY A 141 21.92 -7.31 12.64
C GLY A 141 22.53 -6.71 11.37
N SER A 142 23.27 -7.47 10.57
CA SER A 142 23.94 -7.00 9.35
C SER A 142 23.08 -7.05 8.08
N VAL A 143 21.80 -7.44 8.17
CA VAL A 143 20.91 -7.71 7.03
C VAL A 143 20.82 -6.54 6.04
N LEU A 144 20.93 -5.29 6.48
CA LEU A 144 20.94 -4.12 5.59
C LEU A 144 22.11 -4.14 4.62
N SER A 145 23.24 -4.77 4.98
CA SER A 145 24.40 -4.88 4.11
C SER A 145 24.16 -5.78 2.89
N LEU A 146 23.17 -6.66 2.96
CA LEU A 146 22.77 -7.55 1.87
C LEU A 146 21.75 -6.91 0.92
N LEU A 147 21.06 -5.84 1.34
CA LEU A 147 19.96 -5.23 0.58
C LEU A 147 20.45 -4.09 -0.32
N ASN A 148 19.74 -3.89 -1.43
CA ASN A 148 19.86 -2.65 -2.19
C ASN A 148 19.23 -1.51 -1.41
N PHE A 149 19.82 -0.33 -1.49
CA PHE A 149 19.23 0.92 -1.06
C PHE A 149 18.98 1.80 -2.29
N PHE A 150 17.75 2.22 -2.49
CA PHE A 150 17.34 3.12 -3.56
C PHE A 150 16.94 4.47 -2.95
N PRO A 151 17.70 5.56 -3.20
CA PRO A 151 17.20 6.90 -2.94
C PRO A 151 15.93 7.13 -3.75
N VAL A 152 14.91 7.74 -3.13
CA VAL A 152 13.61 7.91 -3.79
C VAL A 152 13.24 9.38 -3.94
N LYS A 153 12.39 9.66 -4.95
CA LYS A 153 11.84 10.99 -5.22
C LYS A 153 10.32 10.89 -5.38
N LYS A 154 9.65 12.00 -5.09
CA LYS A 154 8.21 12.13 -5.37
C LYS A 154 7.90 11.73 -6.82
N GLY A 155 6.84 10.94 -6.99
CA GLY A 155 6.34 10.48 -8.29
C GLY A 155 6.90 9.13 -8.75
N GLU A 156 7.98 8.64 -8.13
CA GLU A 156 8.51 7.30 -8.40
C GLU A 156 7.58 6.21 -7.83
N HIS A 157 7.66 5.04 -8.41
CA HIS A 157 6.88 3.89 -7.98
C HIS A 157 7.72 2.61 -8.03
N TYR A 158 7.38 1.67 -7.14
CA TYR A 158 8.12 0.42 -6.97
C TYR A 158 7.15 -0.73 -6.81
N PHE A 159 7.40 -1.84 -7.48
CA PHE A 159 6.63 -3.06 -7.34
C PHE A 159 7.36 -4.06 -6.43
N ILE A 160 6.68 -4.55 -5.41
CA ILE A 160 7.23 -5.45 -4.40
C ILE A 160 6.47 -6.76 -4.47
N ALA A 161 6.99 -7.72 -5.22
CA ALA A 161 6.45 -9.07 -5.24
C ALA A 161 6.58 -9.73 -3.86
N SER A 162 5.63 -10.57 -3.50
CA SER A 162 5.77 -11.44 -2.31
C SER A 162 7.10 -12.20 -2.36
N GLY A 163 7.77 -12.36 -1.21
CA GLY A 163 9.11 -12.92 -1.10
C GLY A 163 10.24 -11.88 -1.16
N THR A 164 10.01 -10.69 -1.67
CA THR A 164 11.04 -9.63 -1.69
C THR A 164 11.26 -9.07 -0.28
N VAL A 165 12.49 -9.12 0.22
CA VAL A 165 12.88 -8.49 1.49
C VAL A 165 13.00 -6.97 1.28
N HIS A 166 12.32 -6.18 2.12
CA HIS A 166 12.24 -4.74 1.90
C HIS A 166 12.07 -3.94 3.19
N ALA A 167 12.27 -2.62 3.11
CA ALA A 167 11.90 -1.67 4.16
C ALA A 167 11.72 -0.27 3.57
N ILE A 168 10.77 0.50 4.11
CA ILE A 168 10.66 1.93 3.85
C ILE A 168 11.62 2.65 4.80
N GLY A 169 12.50 3.48 4.26
CA GLY A 169 13.38 4.33 5.03
C GLY A 169 12.66 5.57 5.55
N LYS A 170 13.31 6.25 6.49
CA LYS A 170 12.86 7.51 7.07
C LYS A 170 12.62 8.57 5.99
N GLY A 171 11.60 9.42 6.21
CA GLY A 171 11.37 10.63 5.42
C GLY A 171 10.44 10.45 4.20
N CYS A 172 9.82 9.28 4.04
CA CYS A 172 8.90 9.01 2.95
C CYS A 172 7.43 9.21 3.39
N VAL A 173 6.60 9.71 2.47
CA VAL A 173 5.15 9.47 2.49
C VAL A 173 4.81 8.66 1.25
N ILE A 174 4.20 7.50 1.46
CA ILE A 174 3.94 6.51 0.42
C ILE A 174 2.44 6.21 0.34
N ALA A 175 1.91 6.12 -0.88
CA ALA A 175 0.66 5.42 -1.14
C ALA A 175 1.02 3.96 -1.46
N GLU A 176 0.61 3.04 -0.58
CA GLU A 176 0.81 1.60 -0.71
C GLU A 176 -0.48 0.95 -1.20
N ILE A 177 -0.42 0.27 -2.32
CA ILE A 177 -1.48 -0.56 -2.86
C ILE A 177 -1.05 -2.01 -2.75
N GLN A 178 -1.81 -2.85 -2.05
CA GLN A 178 -1.41 -4.20 -1.70
C GLN A 178 -2.58 -5.18 -1.71
N GLN A 179 -2.27 -6.48 -1.64
CA GLN A 179 -3.27 -7.47 -1.28
C GLN A 179 -3.86 -7.16 0.10
N ASN A 180 -5.15 -7.51 0.32
CA ASN A 180 -5.86 -7.27 1.58
C ASN A 180 -5.36 -8.20 2.70
N SER A 181 -4.15 -7.92 3.17
CA SER A 181 -3.42 -8.65 4.20
C SER A 181 -2.62 -7.69 5.07
N ASN A 182 -2.48 -7.98 6.35
CA ASN A 182 -1.55 -7.29 7.26
C ASN A 182 -0.39 -8.18 7.71
N LEU A 183 -0.18 -9.28 7.00
CA LEU A 183 0.81 -10.30 7.32
C LEU A 183 2.23 -9.80 7.07
N THR A 184 3.06 -9.75 8.11
CA THR A 184 4.42 -9.23 8.04
C THR A 184 5.38 -10.14 8.80
N TYR A 185 6.40 -10.67 8.12
CA TYR A 185 7.52 -11.36 8.76
C TYR A 185 8.68 -10.39 8.93
N ARG A 186 8.81 -9.87 10.15
CA ARG A 186 9.86 -8.90 10.51
C ARG A 186 11.17 -9.63 10.71
N VAL A 187 12.22 -9.12 10.08
CA VAL A 187 13.57 -9.71 10.17
C VAL A 187 14.57 -8.81 10.88
N TYR A 188 14.37 -7.49 10.86
CA TYR A 188 15.22 -6.55 11.58
C TYR A 188 14.47 -5.31 12.01
N ASP A 189 14.68 -4.83 13.22
CA ASP A 189 13.95 -3.70 13.79
C ASP A 189 14.86 -2.68 14.50
N TYR A 190 16.10 -2.56 14.06
CA TYR A 190 17.09 -1.58 14.55
C TYR A 190 17.31 -1.64 16.07
N GLY A 191 17.03 -2.75 16.72
CA GLY A 191 17.11 -2.90 18.17
C GLY A 191 16.10 -2.05 18.97
N ARG A 192 15.07 -1.52 18.32
CA ARG A 192 14.03 -0.70 18.96
C ARG A 192 13.29 -1.47 20.02
N LYS A 193 12.95 -0.77 21.11
CA LYS A 193 12.18 -1.30 22.23
C LYS A 193 11.00 -0.38 22.52
N ASP A 194 9.90 -0.97 22.96
CA ASP A 194 8.75 -0.23 23.46
C ASP A 194 9.03 0.38 24.85
N ALA A 195 8.03 1.08 25.41
CA ALA A 195 8.13 1.70 26.72
C ALA A 195 8.37 0.69 27.87
N SER A 196 8.09 -0.60 27.66
CA SER A 196 8.37 -1.69 28.61
C SER A 196 9.77 -2.28 28.45
N GLY A 197 10.56 -1.79 27.48
CA GLY A 197 11.90 -2.30 27.16
C GLY A 197 11.90 -3.55 26.28
N LYS A 198 10.74 -3.97 25.76
CA LYS A 198 10.60 -5.17 24.92
C LYS A 198 10.70 -4.81 23.43
N GLY A 199 11.53 -5.54 22.69
CA GLY A 199 11.60 -5.45 21.22
C GLY A 199 10.38 -6.11 20.55
N ARG A 200 10.05 -5.67 19.33
CA ARG A 200 9.05 -6.36 18.50
C ARG A 200 9.58 -7.73 18.07
N GLU A 201 8.67 -8.70 17.98
CA GLU A 201 8.99 -10.06 17.57
C GLU A 201 9.63 -10.09 16.18
N LEU A 202 10.69 -10.89 16.02
CA LEU A 202 11.31 -11.21 14.75
C LEU A 202 10.86 -12.62 14.30
N HIS A 203 10.59 -12.75 12.99
CA HIS A 203 10.01 -13.98 12.41
C HIS A 203 11.04 -14.71 11.54
N VAL A 204 12.25 -14.96 12.08
CA VAL A 204 13.41 -15.43 11.31
C VAL A 204 13.13 -16.68 10.49
N GLU A 205 12.58 -17.72 11.12
CA GLU A 205 12.32 -19.00 10.46
C GLU A 205 11.21 -18.92 9.40
N LYS A 206 10.20 -18.06 9.62
CA LYS A 206 9.15 -17.80 8.62
C LYS A 206 9.74 -17.02 7.44
N ALA A 207 10.54 -16.00 7.72
CA ALA A 207 11.19 -15.18 6.71
C ALA A 207 12.12 -16.00 5.81
N LYS A 208 12.95 -16.88 6.38
CA LYS A 208 13.84 -17.80 5.63
C LYS A 208 13.07 -18.71 4.66
N LYS A 209 11.82 -19.10 5.01
CA LYS A 209 10.99 -19.97 4.18
C LYS A 209 10.34 -19.26 3.00
N VAL A 210 10.13 -17.95 3.08
CA VAL A 210 9.35 -17.20 2.10
C VAL A 210 10.16 -16.19 1.31
N ALA A 211 11.37 -15.81 1.79
CA ALA A 211 12.21 -14.85 1.11
C ALA A 211 12.71 -15.38 -0.23
N ASP A 212 12.61 -14.56 -1.28
CA ASP A 212 13.34 -14.76 -2.52
C ASP A 212 14.80 -14.34 -2.29
N LEU A 213 15.69 -15.32 -2.29
CA LEU A 213 17.11 -15.14 -1.99
C LEU A 213 17.96 -14.77 -3.22
N LYS A 214 17.30 -14.52 -4.35
CA LYS A 214 17.96 -14.10 -5.57
C LYS A 214 18.28 -12.61 -5.59
N ARG A 215 19.26 -12.24 -6.41
CA ARG A 215 19.54 -10.84 -6.70
C ARG A 215 18.28 -10.16 -7.23
N PHE A 216 17.91 -9.07 -6.60
CA PHE A 216 16.80 -8.24 -7.05
C PHE A 216 17.25 -7.31 -8.18
N VAL A 217 16.41 -7.21 -9.20
CA VAL A 217 16.54 -6.22 -10.28
C VAL A 217 15.29 -5.36 -10.26
N ASN A 218 15.47 -4.05 -10.11
CA ASN A 218 14.35 -3.11 -10.19
C ASN A 218 14.03 -2.85 -11.67
N GLU A 219 12.90 -3.33 -12.12
CA GLU A 219 12.38 -3.10 -13.48
C GLU A 219 11.13 -2.21 -13.35
N PRO A 220 11.26 -0.89 -13.53
CA PRO A 220 10.11 0.01 -13.51
C PRO A 220 9.11 -0.38 -14.59
N PHE A 221 7.84 -0.52 -14.20
CA PHE A 221 6.77 -0.85 -15.11
C PHE A 221 5.93 0.39 -15.41
N GLU A 222 5.87 0.77 -16.67
CA GLU A 222 4.99 1.82 -17.18
C GLU A 222 4.38 1.40 -18.53
N GLU A 223 3.06 1.51 -18.63
CA GLU A 223 2.32 1.23 -19.84
C GLU A 223 1.25 2.31 -20.06
N ALA A 224 1.16 2.84 -21.29
CA ALA A 224 0.11 3.81 -21.61
C ALA A 224 -1.29 3.21 -21.41
N ALA A 225 -2.15 3.91 -20.69
CA ALA A 225 -3.47 3.43 -20.34
C ALA A 225 -4.50 4.57 -20.40
N ASP A 226 -5.28 4.64 -21.45
CA ASP A 226 -6.46 5.51 -21.64
C ASP A 226 -6.27 6.97 -21.11
N GLY A 227 -5.16 7.59 -21.58
CA GLY A 227 -4.77 8.94 -21.17
C GLY A 227 -4.22 9.05 -19.76
N GLY A 228 -3.76 7.95 -19.18
CA GLY A 228 -2.96 7.84 -17.97
C GLY A 228 -1.76 6.91 -18.20
N VAL A 229 -1.10 6.51 -17.12
CA VAL A 229 0.01 5.56 -17.12
C VAL A 229 -0.27 4.46 -16.12
N CYS A 230 -0.36 3.21 -16.57
CA CYS A 230 -0.40 2.06 -15.69
C CYS A 230 0.99 1.88 -15.07
N ILE A 231 1.08 1.97 -13.75
CA ILE A 231 2.34 1.97 -12.98
C ILE A 231 2.53 0.71 -12.14
N GLY A 232 1.57 -0.21 -12.17
CA GLY A 232 1.68 -1.50 -11.50
C GLY A 232 0.50 -2.39 -11.84
N ARG A 233 0.79 -3.68 -12.07
CA ARG A 233 -0.23 -4.68 -12.38
C ARG A 233 0.16 -6.04 -11.82
N CYS A 234 -0.80 -6.72 -11.21
CA CYS A 234 -0.71 -8.13 -10.86
C CYS A 234 -2.11 -8.76 -10.89
N GLU A 235 -2.25 -9.98 -10.42
CA GLU A 235 -3.54 -10.68 -10.34
C GLU A 235 -4.56 -9.95 -9.45
N TYR A 236 -4.10 -9.23 -8.42
CA TYR A 236 -4.93 -8.64 -7.37
C TYR A 236 -5.29 -7.20 -7.62
N PHE A 237 -4.46 -6.47 -8.36
CA PHE A 237 -4.70 -5.05 -8.67
C PHE A 237 -4.01 -4.58 -9.94
N THR A 238 -4.59 -3.55 -10.53
CA THR A 238 -3.96 -2.70 -11.56
C THR A 238 -4.06 -1.26 -11.07
N VAL A 239 -2.95 -0.52 -11.12
CA VAL A 239 -2.89 0.88 -10.69
C VAL A 239 -2.54 1.77 -11.88
N THR A 240 -3.43 2.71 -12.19
CA THR A 240 -3.22 3.71 -13.24
C THR A 240 -3.11 5.10 -12.62
N LYS A 241 -2.05 5.79 -12.94
CA LYS A 241 -1.81 7.20 -12.57
C LYS A 241 -2.40 8.12 -13.62
N TYR A 242 -3.12 9.15 -13.20
CA TYR A 242 -3.62 10.23 -14.05
C TYR A 242 -3.20 11.58 -13.52
N ALA A 243 -2.67 12.44 -14.39
CA ALA A 243 -2.57 13.87 -14.16
C ALA A 243 -3.83 14.53 -14.70
N VAL A 244 -4.64 15.11 -13.83
CA VAL A 244 -5.88 15.80 -14.18
C VAL A 244 -5.61 17.30 -14.20
N ALA A 245 -5.84 17.94 -15.35
CA ALA A 245 -5.84 19.39 -15.53
C ALA A 245 -7.18 19.79 -16.14
N GLY A 246 -8.06 20.36 -15.34
CA GLY A 246 -9.44 20.70 -15.71
C GLY A 246 -10.40 19.51 -15.51
N LYS A 247 -10.60 18.68 -16.54
CA LYS A 247 -11.58 17.57 -16.48
C LYS A 247 -11.05 16.28 -17.11
N LYS A 248 -11.32 15.18 -16.44
CA LYS A 248 -11.02 13.82 -16.92
C LYS A 248 -12.26 12.93 -16.72
N ALA A 249 -12.77 12.40 -17.83
CA ALA A 249 -13.80 11.36 -17.77
C ALA A 249 -13.14 10.00 -17.52
N LEU A 250 -13.71 9.23 -16.61
CA LEU A 250 -13.34 7.86 -16.27
C LEU A 250 -14.57 6.95 -16.35
N PHE A 251 -14.35 5.64 -16.30
CA PHE A 251 -15.40 4.65 -16.41
C PHE A 251 -15.16 3.49 -15.44
N ALA A 252 -16.19 3.12 -14.69
CA ALA A 252 -16.23 1.90 -13.89
C ALA A 252 -17.20 0.91 -14.53
N GLY A 253 -16.66 -0.11 -15.22
CA GLY A 253 -17.42 -1.18 -15.84
C GLY A 253 -17.85 -2.26 -14.84
N GLU A 254 -18.57 -3.27 -15.30
CA GLU A 254 -19.01 -4.39 -14.47
C GLU A 254 -17.87 -5.30 -14.00
N ASP A 255 -16.70 -5.20 -14.65
CA ASP A 255 -15.57 -6.09 -14.36
C ASP A 255 -14.86 -5.73 -13.06
N SER A 256 -14.82 -4.44 -12.69
CA SER A 256 -14.16 -3.98 -11.47
C SER A 256 -14.72 -2.66 -10.96
N PHE A 257 -14.63 -2.48 -9.65
CA PHE A 257 -14.67 -1.15 -9.00
C PHE A 257 -13.50 -0.28 -9.46
N ASN A 258 -13.58 1.04 -9.18
CA ASN A 258 -12.42 1.93 -9.19
C ASN A 258 -12.24 2.52 -7.79
N ALA A 259 -11.05 2.35 -7.19
CA ALA A 259 -10.65 3.14 -6.02
C ALA A 259 -9.84 4.35 -6.52
N VAL A 260 -10.33 5.55 -6.28
CA VAL A 260 -9.72 6.79 -6.73
C VAL A 260 -9.06 7.47 -5.55
N THR A 261 -7.73 7.47 -5.50
CA THR A 261 -6.93 8.07 -4.43
C THR A 261 -6.24 9.33 -4.92
N PHE A 262 -6.51 10.47 -4.31
CA PHE A 262 -5.88 11.75 -4.62
C PHE A 262 -4.52 11.85 -3.93
N VAL A 263 -3.44 11.78 -4.70
CA VAL A 263 -2.06 11.83 -4.19
C VAL A 263 -1.44 13.23 -4.27
N SER A 264 -2.05 14.14 -5.07
CA SER A 264 -1.63 15.56 -5.14
C SER A 264 -2.80 16.43 -5.62
N GLY A 265 -2.77 17.71 -5.26
CA GLY A 265 -3.76 18.70 -5.71
C GLY A 265 -5.13 18.54 -5.07
N SER A 266 -6.14 19.07 -5.74
CA SER A 266 -7.54 19.06 -5.28
C SER A 266 -8.51 19.15 -6.45
N GLY A 267 -9.77 18.85 -6.18
CA GLY A 267 -10.81 18.92 -7.21
C GLY A 267 -12.14 18.37 -6.74
N ALA A 268 -12.79 17.64 -7.64
CA ALA A 268 -14.04 16.94 -7.34
C ALA A 268 -14.13 15.64 -8.13
N ILE A 269 -14.84 14.66 -7.58
CA ILE A 269 -15.27 13.44 -8.23
C ILE A 269 -16.79 13.39 -8.30
N ALA A 270 -17.36 13.36 -9.52
CA ALA A 270 -18.81 13.42 -9.74
C ALA A 270 -19.51 14.55 -8.94
N GLY A 271 -18.85 15.71 -8.81
CA GLY A 271 -19.33 16.88 -8.05
C GLY A 271 -19.01 16.88 -6.55
N ALA A 272 -18.57 15.75 -5.95
CA ALA A 272 -18.14 15.71 -4.57
C ALA A 272 -16.70 16.24 -4.42
N ALA A 273 -16.47 17.19 -3.50
CA ALA A 273 -15.16 17.79 -3.27
C ALA A 273 -14.11 16.72 -2.84
N ALA A 274 -12.91 16.86 -3.38
CA ALA A 274 -11.80 15.96 -3.15
C ALA A 274 -10.49 16.73 -2.96
N ASN A 275 -9.68 16.32 -2.00
CA ASN A 275 -8.38 16.89 -1.68
C ASN A 275 -7.31 15.80 -1.67
N LYS A 276 -6.05 16.23 -1.74
CA LYS A 276 -4.91 15.34 -1.48
C LYS A 276 -5.14 14.52 -0.20
N GLY A 277 -4.99 13.21 -0.29
CA GLY A 277 -5.25 12.26 0.78
C GLY A 277 -6.64 11.60 0.72
N ASP A 278 -7.59 12.15 0.00
CA ASP A 278 -8.93 11.54 -0.10
C ASP A 278 -8.91 10.31 -1.00
N THR A 279 -9.69 9.30 -0.61
CA THR A 279 -9.95 8.11 -1.41
C THR A 279 -11.44 7.89 -1.55
N PHE A 280 -11.87 7.55 -2.77
CA PHE A 280 -13.26 7.27 -3.12
C PHE A 280 -13.39 5.86 -3.67
N PHE A 281 -14.46 5.18 -3.29
CA PHE A 281 -14.89 3.93 -3.89
C PHE A 281 -15.97 4.19 -4.94
N VAL A 282 -15.69 3.85 -6.17
CA VAL A 282 -16.63 3.86 -7.29
C VAL A 282 -17.02 2.41 -7.57
N PRO A 283 -18.28 2.00 -7.34
CA PRO A 283 -18.65 0.59 -7.50
C PRO A 283 -18.59 0.13 -8.94
N ALA A 284 -18.38 -1.15 -9.14
CA ALA A 284 -18.49 -1.77 -10.45
C ALA A 284 -19.88 -1.51 -11.07
N GLY A 285 -19.91 -1.28 -12.37
CA GLY A 285 -21.13 -0.97 -13.10
C GLY A 285 -21.66 0.45 -12.92
N TYR A 286 -20.94 1.33 -12.21
CA TYR A 286 -21.34 2.73 -12.06
C TYR A 286 -21.44 3.48 -13.40
N GLY A 287 -20.60 3.09 -14.38
CA GLY A 287 -20.54 3.73 -15.67
C GLY A 287 -19.58 4.93 -15.71
N LYS A 288 -19.93 5.96 -16.47
CA LYS A 288 -19.09 7.18 -16.62
C LYS A 288 -19.18 8.07 -15.40
N TYR A 289 -18.03 8.61 -14.98
CA TYR A 289 -17.92 9.66 -13.97
C TYR A 289 -16.79 10.62 -14.33
N GLU A 290 -16.80 11.81 -13.76
CA GLU A 290 -15.83 12.87 -14.05
C GLU A 290 -15.01 13.20 -12.82
N ILE A 291 -13.70 13.34 -13.01
CA ILE A 291 -12.81 14.04 -12.10
C ILE A 291 -12.61 15.45 -12.65
N ALA A 292 -12.81 16.47 -11.83
CA ALA A 292 -12.58 17.87 -12.18
C ALA A 292 -11.58 18.49 -11.20
N GLY A 293 -10.72 19.39 -11.68
CA GLY A 293 -9.75 20.11 -10.85
C GLY A 293 -8.33 20.00 -11.36
N ASP A 294 -7.37 20.22 -10.46
CA ASP A 294 -5.94 20.15 -10.72
C ASP A 294 -5.32 19.17 -9.72
N ALA A 295 -5.17 17.92 -10.14
CA ALA A 295 -4.84 16.83 -9.24
C ALA A 295 -4.06 15.72 -9.93
N GLU A 296 -3.27 15.00 -9.15
CA GLU A 296 -2.75 13.69 -9.52
C GLU A 296 -3.50 12.62 -8.71
N ILE A 297 -4.01 11.63 -9.41
CA ILE A 297 -4.79 10.55 -8.83
C ILE A 297 -4.23 9.18 -9.22
N LEU A 298 -4.36 8.23 -8.30
CA LEU A 298 -4.19 6.80 -8.58
C LEU A 298 -5.57 6.16 -8.67
N VAL A 299 -5.82 5.44 -9.75
CA VAL A 299 -7.03 4.62 -9.91
C VAL A 299 -6.62 3.16 -9.79
N THR A 300 -7.09 2.52 -8.72
CA THR A 300 -6.85 1.10 -8.46
C THR A 300 -8.08 0.29 -8.79
N ARG A 301 -7.88 -0.82 -9.50
CA ARG A 301 -8.91 -1.79 -9.87
C ARG A 301 -8.33 -3.22 -9.89
N VAL A 302 -9.18 -4.24 -10.02
CA VAL A 302 -8.78 -5.65 -10.20
C VAL A 302 -8.98 -6.09 -11.65
#